data_8d91b1454f99e912fc12ad6c85dcc5d0
#
_entry.id   8d91b1454f99e912fc12ad6c85dcc5d0
#
_cell.length_a   1.000
_cell.length_b   1.000
_cell.length_c   1.000
_cell.angle_alpha   90.00
_cell.angle_beta   90.00
_cell.angle_gamma   90.00
#
_symmetry.space_group_name_H-M   'P 1'
#
loop_
_entity.id
_entity.type
_entity.pdbx_description
1 polymer ?
#
loop_
_entity_poly.entity_id
_entity_poly.type
_entity_poly.pdbx_seq_one_letter_code
_entity_poly.pdbx_strand_id
1 'polypeptide(L)'
;GTVTLYVFDSEDPLIRSQQKIFPSVCVDGAEMPADIRAHVRSPEDLFRVQSDQYTLYHITDPRQFFSEVDPWEIARDPSTAERAALRRQDFEGEARPMLPYYLLMSLPNEDDLSFIIMQPFTPRERPNMVSFLVAKSDPDEYGQMIEYSLPAGTRLDGPGQVGDLINQNTDISAEFTLLGQGGSKVIQGSMLVLPIEQSIVYVQQIYIQAETSSAA
;
A
#
# COMPACT_ATOMS: atom_id res chain seq x y z
N GLY A 1 28.85 -14.86 -4.85
CA GLY A 1 28.38 -14.21 -6.04
C GLY A 1 28.84 -12.77 -6.11
N THR A 2 28.82 -12.21 -7.29
CA THR A 2 29.10 -10.78 -7.50
C THR A 2 27.83 -9.97 -7.29
N VAL A 3 27.93 -8.85 -6.57
CA VAL A 3 26.82 -7.88 -6.41
C VAL A 3 27.10 -6.71 -7.35
N THR A 4 26.13 -6.33 -8.15
CA THR A 4 26.18 -5.17 -9.02
C THR A 4 25.07 -4.21 -8.65
N LEU A 5 25.38 -2.93 -8.40
CA LEU A 5 24.42 -1.89 -8.08
C LEU A 5 24.20 -1.02 -9.31
N TYR A 6 22.98 -0.97 -9.80
CA TYR A 6 22.57 -0.17 -10.96
C TYR A 6 21.94 1.14 -10.54
N VAL A 7 22.31 2.23 -11.20
CA VAL A 7 21.74 3.56 -10.96
C VAL A 7 20.51 3.75 -11.84
N PHE A 8 19.34 3.98 -11.24
CA PHE A 8 18.10 4.27 -11.97
C PHE A 8 17.91 5.76 -12.23
N ASP A 9 18.19 6.60 -11.21
CA ASP A 9 18.10 8.05 -11.33
C ASP A 9 19.50 8.66 -11.21
N SER A 10 20.07 9.06 -12.34
CA SER A 10 21.39 9.70 -12.41
C SER A 10 21.38 11.15 -11.93
N GLU A 11 20.20 11.75 -11.77
CA GLU A 11 20.05 13.13 -11.30
C GLU A 11 19.85 13.22 -9.78
N ASP A 12 19.59 12.09 -9.11
CA ASP A 12 19.46 12.04 -7.66
C ASP A 12 20.75 12.53 -6.97
N PRO A 13 20.69 13.58 -6.12
CA PRO A 13 21.88 14.17 -5.52
C PRO A 13 22.61 13.23 -4.55
N LEU A 14 21.92 12.29 -3.91
CA LEU A 14 22.53 11.31 -3.02
C LEU A 14 23.31 10.28 -3.83
N ILE A 15 22.72 9.76 -4.89
CA ILE A 15 23.38 8.81 -5.81
C ILE A 15 24.61 9.46 -6.45
N ARG A 16 24.49 10.69 -6.93
CA ARG A 16 25.64 11.45 -7.50
C ARG A 16 26.76 11.64 -6.48
N SER A 17 26.42 11.87 -5.22
CA SER A 17 27.41 11.97 -4.15
C SER A 17 28.08 10.62 -3.87
N GLN A 18 27.31 9.54 -3.81
CA GLN A 18 27.83 8.19 -3.61
C GLN A 18 28.73 7.75 -4.75
N GLN A 19 28.38 8.00 -6.02
CA GLN A 19 29.20 7.70 -7.16
C GLN A 19 30.54 8.45 -7.15
N LYS A 20 30.59 9.70 -6.65
CA LYS A 20 31.82 10.46 -6.49
C LYS A 20 32.73 9.89 -5.39
N ILE A 21 32.14 9.40 -4.30
CA ILE A 21 32.88 8.81 -3.17
C ILE A 21 33.37 7.40 -3.54
N PHE A 22 32.53 6.61 -4.23
CA PHE A 22 32.75 5.21 -4.54
C PHE A 22 32.51 4.93 -6.05
N PRO A 23 33.38 5.41 -6.94
CA PRO A 23 33.14 5.37 -8.40
C PRO A 23 33.08 3.95 -8.98
N SER A 24 33.57 2.94 -8.26
CA SER A 24 33.58 1.54 -8.72
C SER A 24 32.43 0.69 -8.19
N VAL A 25 31.54 1.25 -7.37
CA VAL A 25 30.47 0.48 -6.70
C VAL A 25 29.19 0.43 -7.53
N CYS A 26 28.90 1.51 -8.27
CA CYS A 26 27.69 1.63 -9.05
C CYS A 26 28.02 1.63 -10.55
N VAL A 27 27.18 1.00 -11.34
CA VAL A 27 27.19 1.05 -12.81
C VAL A 27 25.96 1.77 -13.32
N ASP A 28 26.02 2.25 -14.56
CA ASP A 28 24.88 2.90 -15.19
C ASP A 28 23.69 1.94 -15.30
N GLY A 29 22.49 2.43 -15.03
CA GLY A 29 21.26 1.66 -15.15
C GLY A 29 20.99 1.15 -16.56
N ALA A 30 21.51 1.83 -17.59
CA ALA A 30 21.43 1.40 -18.98
C ALA A 30 22.21 0.09 -19.26
N GLU A 31 23.16 -0.27 -18.39
CA GLU A 31 23.92 -1.52 -18.48
C GLU A 31 23.19 -2.73 -17.87
N MET A 32 22.05 -2.49 -17.22
CA MET A 32 21.26 -3.58 -16.66
C MET A 32 20.70 -4.46 -17.79
N PRO A 33 20.84 -5.81 -17.68
CA PRO A 33 20.21 -6.71 -18.64
C PRO A 33 18.71 -6.46 -18.75
N ALA A 34 18.19 -6.45 -19.99
CA ALA A 34 16.80 -6.08 -20.27
C ALA A 34 15.77 -6.99 -19.57
N ASP A 35 16.08 -8.27 -19.45
CA ASP A 35 15.26 -9.24 -18.74
C ASP A 35 15.20 -8.95 -17.22
N ILE A 36 16.30 -8.54 -16.61
CA ILE A 36 16.32 -8.11 -15.21
C ILE A 36 15.56 -6.79 -15.05
N ARG A 37 15.81 -5.82 -15.96
CA ARG A 37 15.14 -4.52 -15.93
C ARG A 37 13.62 -4.64 -16.00
N ALA A 38 13.11 -5.57 -16.83
CA ALA A 38 11.68 -5.84 -16.96
C ALA A 38 11.03 -6.43 -15.68
N HIS A 39 11.81 -6.91 -14.71
CA HIS A 39 11.34 -7.48 -13.45
C HIS A 39 11.61 -6.59 -12.23
N VAL A 40 12.14 -5.40 -12.43
CA VAL A 40 12.35 -4.44 -11.34
C VAL A 40 11.01 -3.92 -10.85
N ARG A 41 10.89 -3.74 -9.54
CA ARG A 41 9.70 -3.16 -8.91
C ARG A 41 10.10 -2.07 -7.93
N SER A 42 9.22 -1.10 -7.72
CA SER A 42 9.38 -0.08 -6.68
C SER A 42 9.56 -0.73 -5.31
N PRO A 43 10.60 -0.38 -4.53
CA PRO A 43 10.87 -1.02 -3.24
C PRO A 43 9.79 -0.70 -2.21
N GLU A 44 9.16 -1.74 -1.64
CA GLU A 44 8.07 -1.59 -0.67
C GLU A 44 8.49 -0.73 0.55
N ASP A 45 9.66 -1.00 1.12
CA ASP A 45 10.10 -0.28 2.33
C ASP A 45 10.36 1.20 2.06
N LEU A 46 10.94 1.55 0.90
CA LEU A 46 11.12 2.94 0.51
C LEU A 46 9.77 3.62 0.28
N PHE A 47 8.86 2.96 -0.42
CA PHE A 47 7.52 3.48 -0.68
C PHE A 47 6.74 3.70 0.63
N ARG A 48 6.88 2.81 1.61
CA ARG A 48 6.27 2.98 2.95
C ARG A 48 6.78 4.23 3.65
N VAL A 49 8.10 4.44 3.67
CA VAL A 49 8.68 5.65 4.27
C VAL A 49 8.18 6.91 3.58
N GLN A 50 8.11 6.90 2.24
CA GLN A 50 7.60 8.03 1.46
C GLN A 50 6.10 8.24 1.70
N SER A 51 5.30 7.18 1.79
CA SER A 51 3.88 7.24 2.10
C SER A 51 3.63 7.80 3.51
N ASP A 52 4.39 7.37 4.51
CA ASP A 52 4.32 7.90 5.87
C ASP A 52 4.63 9.40 5.90
N GLN A 53 5.65 9.85 5.20
CA GLN A 53 5.97 11.27 5.08
C GLN A 53 4.87 12.04 4.35
N TYR A 54 4.30 11.46 3.29
CA TYR A 54 3.27 12.10 2.48
C TYR A 54 1.97 12.39 3.25
N THR A 55 1.71 11.67 4.35
CA THR A 55 0.57 11.95 5.24
C THR A 55 0.53 13.40 5.73
N LEU A 56 1.67 14.08 5.77
CA LEU A 56 1.81 15.48 6.14
C LEU A 56 2.29 16.35 4.97
N TYR A 57 3.23 15.84 4.16
CA TYR A 57 3.87 16.61 3.08
C TYR A 57 2.98 16.83 1.83
N HIS A 58 1.77 16.25 1.78
CA HIS A 58 0.75 16.66 0.80
C HIS A 58 0.28 18.10 1.01
N ILE A 59 0.46 18.65 2.23
CA ILE A 59 0.10 20.02 2.57
C ILE A 59 1.21 20.96 2.04
N THR A 60 0.94 21.69 0.97
CA THR A 60 1.92 22.54 0.29
C THR A 60 1.98 23.98 0.83
N ASP A 61 0.92 24.46 1.50
CA ASP A 61 0.93 25.77 2.14
C ASP A 61 1.69 25.71 3.48
N PRO A 62 2.75 26.54 3.68
CA PRO A 62 3.57 26.47 4.89
C PRO A 62 2.82 26.78 6.19
N ARG A 63 1.75 27.60 6.15
CA ARG A 63 0.97 27.93 7.35
C ARG A 63 0.05 26.75 7.71
N GLN A 64 -0.57 26.15 6.70
CA GLN A 64 -1.42 24.97 6.88
C GLN A 64 -0.58 23.79 7.34
N PHE A 65 0.62 23.61 6.78
CA PHE A 65 1.58 22.59 7.19
C PHE A 65 1.97 22.74 8.65
N PHE A 66 2.36 23.94 9.07
CA PHE A 66 2.74 24.22 10.47
C PHE A 66 1.58 24.01 11.46
N SER A 67 0.34 24.28 11.03
CA SER A 67 -0.85 24.11 11.87
C SER A 67 -1.48 22.74 11.74
N GLU A 68 -0.90 21.82 10.95
CA GLU A 68 -1.43 20.50 10.63
C GLU A 68 -2.93 20.55 10.25
N VAL A 69 -3.28 21.45 9.34
CA VAL A 69 -4.64 21.55 8.83
C VAL A 69 -4.89 20.40 7.88
N ASP A 70 -5.84 19.53 8.19
CA ASP A 70 -6.22 18.35 7.39
C ASP A 70 -5.08 17.30 7.22
N PRO A 71 -4.42 16.85 8.29
CA PRO A 71 -3.41 15.82 8.22
C PRO A 71 -4.04 14.48 7.86
N TRP A 72 -3.32 13.68 7.07
CA TRP A 72 -3.76 12.34 6.68
C TRP A 72 -3.13 11.26 7.54
N GLU A 73 -3.64 10.07 7.41
CA GLU A 73 -3.06 8.84 7.94
C GLU A 73 -3.22 7.72 6.92
N ILE A 74 -2.40 6.70 7.05
CA ILE A 74 -2.55 5.49 6.24
C ILE A 74 -3.85 4.80 6.64
N ALA A 75 -4.66 4.43 5.65
CA ALA A 75 -5.95 3.81 5.88
C ALA A 75 -5.84 2.55 6.76
N ARG A 76 -6.82 2.31 7.62
CA ARG A 76 -6.88 1.16 8.54
C ARG A 76 -7.09 -0.15 7.77
N ASP A 77 -6.30 -1.17 8.13
CA ASP A 77 -6.46 -2.55 7.64
C ASP A 77 -7.50 -3.30 8.46
N PRO A 78 -8.61 -3.77 7.86
CA PRO A 78 -9.61 -4.57 8.56
C PRO A 78 -9.23 -6.04 8.72
N SER A 79 -8.05 -6.47 8.27
CA SER A 79 -7.63 -7.87 8.30
C SER A 79 -7.51 -8.43 9.71
N THR A 80 -7.85 -9.72 9.88
CA THR A 80 -7.63 -10.48 11.13
C THR A 80 -6.42 -11.42 11.03
N ALA A 81 -5.70 -11.43 9.90
CA ALA A 81 -4.57 -12.30 9.66
C ALA A 81 -3.37 -11.97 10.57
N GLU A 82 -2.87 -12.95 11.32
CA GLU A 82 -1.71 -12.80 12.21
C GLU A 82 -0.44 -12.35 11.45
N ARG A 83 -0.32 -12.70 10.18
CA ARG A 83 0.82 -12.33 9.34
C ARG A 83 0.93 -10.83 9.12
N ALA A 84 -0.19 -10.11 9.11
CA ALA A 84 -0.22 -8.66 9.13
C ALA A 84 0.28 -8.10 10.47
N ALA A 85 0.10 -8.83 11.56
CA ALA A 85 0.57 -8.48 12.89
C ALA A 85 2.09 -8.64 13.05
N LEU A 86 2.69 -9.69 12.46
CA LEU A 86 4.13 -9.96 12.59
C LEU A 86 5.01 -8.93 11.88
N ARG A 87 4.54 -8.30 10.82
CA ARG A 87 5.24 -7.22 10.12
C ARG A 87 5.12 -5.85 10.78
N ARG A 88 4.32 -5.74 11.86
CA ARG A 88 3.94 -4.46 12.49
C ARG A 88 4.03 -4.53 14.02
N GLN A 89 5.12 -5.11 14.54
CA GLN A 89 5.34 -5.21 15.99
C GLN A 89 5.44 -3.85 16.70
N ASP A 90 5.50 -2.75 15.94
CA ASP A 90 5.69 -1.40 16.46
C ASP A 90 4.39 -0.63 16.70
N PHE A 91 3.22 -1.22 16.39
CA PHE A 91 1.93 -0.57 16.59
C PHE A 91 1.16 -1.19 17.75
N GLU A 92 1.18 -0.51 18.88
CA GLU A 92 0.27 -0.75 20.01
C GLU A 92 -1.07 -0.06 19.72
N GLY A 93 -2.11 -0.80 19.35
CA GLY A 93 -3.45 -0.24 19.16
C GLY A 93 -4.35 -1.07 18.25
N GLU A 94 -5.65 -0.79 18.31
CA GLU A 94 -6.69 -1.48 17.52
C GLU A 94 -6.66 -1.11 16.02
N ALA A 95 -6.12 0.06 15.68
CA ALA A 95 -6.09 0.58 14.30
C ALA A 95 -4.76 0.24 13.63
N ARG A 96 -4.71 -0.87 12.91
CA ARG A 96 -3.53 -1.26 12.11
C ARG A 96 -3.55 -0.53 10.77
N PRO A 97 -2.49 0.22 10.39
CA PRO A 97 -2.41 0.81 9.07
C PRO A 97 -2.25 -0.29 8.01
N MET A 98 -2.82 -0.10 6.83
CA MET A 98 -2.63 -1.00 5.69
C MET A 98 -1.15 -1.04 5.27
N LEU A 99 -0.69 -2.21 4.85
CA LEU A 99 0.56 -2.32 4.09
C LEU A 99 0.29 -1.93 2.64
N PRO A 100 1.26 -1.30 1.96
CA PRO A 100 1.15 -1.10 0.53
C PRO A 100 1.12 -2.45 -0.19
N TYR A 101 0.48 -2.50 -1.34
CA TYR A 101 0.32 -3.71 -2.12
C TYR A 101 0.56 -3.45 -3.61
N TYR A 102 1.08 -4.48 -4.29
CA TYR A 102 1.33 -4.43 -5.72
C TYR A 102 0.11 -4.84 -6.52
N LEU A 103 -0.12 -4.13 -7.61
CA LEU A 103 -1.20 -4.38 -8.57
C LEU A 103 -0.68 -4.25 -10.01
N LEU A 104 -1.33 -4.95 -10.92
CA LEU A 104 -1.27 -4.70 -12.35
C LEU A 104 -2.63 -4.21 -12.79
N MET A 105 -2.74 -2.92 -13.14
CA MET A 105 -4.00 -2.29 -13.49
C MET A 105 -3.79 -1.06 -14.37
N SER A 106 -4.83 -0.64 -15.09
CA SER A 106 -4.86 0.68 -15.72
C SER A 106 -5.19 1.74 -14.69
N LEU A 107 -4.37 2.78 -14.62
CA LEU A 107 -4.58 3.91 -13.73
C LEU A 107 -5.66 4.86 -14.31
N PRO A 108 -6.31 5.69 -13.48
CA PRO A 108 -7.26 6.68 -13.98
C PRO A 108 -6.63 7.57 -15.06
N ASN A 109 -7.32 7.69 -16.20
CA ASN A 109 -6.87 8.39 -17.42
C ASN A 109 -5.68 7.76 -18.16
N GLU A 110 -5.36 6.51 -17.91
CA GLU A 110 -4.37 5.73 -18.64
C GLU A 110 -5.06 4.49 -19.26
N ASP A 111 -4.74 4.21 -20.53
CA ASP A 111 -5.33 3.06 -21.25
C ASP A 111 -4.49 1.79 -21.05
N ASP A 112 -3.19 1.95 -20.79
CA ASP A 112 -2.25 0.84 -20.62
C ASP A 112 -2.23 0.31 -19.18
N LEU A 113 -1.87 -0.97 -19.06
CA LEU A 113 -1.66 -1.60 -17.75
C LEU A 113 -0.30 -1.19 -17.20
N SER A 114 -0.28 -0.71 -15.96
CA SER A 114 0.94 -0.40 -15.22
C SER A 114 1.12 -1.34 -14.02
N PHE A 115 2.36 -1.76 -13.78
CA PHE A 115 2.72 -2.46 -12.55
C PHE A 115 3.05 -1.46 -11.46
N ILE A 116 2.23 -1.40 -10.45
CA ILE A 116 2.26 -0.36 -9.42
C ILE A 116 2.34 -0.94 -8.01
N ILE A 117 2.82 -0.12 -7.07
CA ILE A 117 2.58 -0.28 -5.64
C ILE A 117 1.67 0.87 -5.17
N MET A 118 0.71 0.57 -4.31
CA MET A 118 -0.35 1.51 -3.94
C MET A 118 -0.58 1.55 -2.42
N GLN A 119 -0.91 2.77 -1.91
CA GLN A 119 -1.24 3.03 -0.52
C GLN A 119 -2.44 3.98 -0.42
N PRO A 120 -3.58 3.56 0.17
CA PRO A 120 -4.71 4.45 0.42
C PRO A 120 -4.52 5.27 1.70
N PHE A 121 -5.09 6.49 1.70
CA PHE A 121 -5.09 7.41 2.83
C PHE A 121 -6.50 7.79 3.28
N THR A 122 -6.62 8.05 4.58
CA THR A 122 -7.79 8.67 5.20
C THR A 122 -7.37 9.97 5.90
N PRO A 123 -8.24 10.97 6.04
CA PRO A 123 -7.95 12.08 6.95
C PRO A 123 -7.80 11.53 8.38
N ARG A 124 -6.91 12.13 9.16
CA ARG A 124 -6.73 11.76 10.57
C ARG A 124 -8.08 11.80 11.31
N GLU A 125 -8.37 10.75 12.09
CA GLU A 125 -9.61 10.60 12.86
C GLU A 125 -10.91 10.48 12.04
N ARG A 126 -10.82 10.29 10.71
CA ARG A 126 -12.00 10.08 9.86
C ARG A 126 -11.83 8.80 9.03
N PRO A 127 -12.84 7.93 8.99
CA PRO A 127 -12.71 6.63 8.33
C PRO A 127 -12.86 6.69 6.80
N ASN A 128 -13.30 7.82 6.23
CA ASN A 128 -13.52 7.97 4.80
C ASN A 128 -12.20 8.11 4.04
N MET A 129 -12.10 7.49 2.88
CA MET A 129 -10.92 7.62 2.03
C MET A 129 -10.83 9.01 1.41
N VAL A 130 -9.64 9.59 1.35
CA VAL A 130 -9.38 10.92 0.78
C VAL A 130 -8.52 10.87 -0.47
N SER A 131 -7.58 9.93 -0.53
CA SER A 131 -6.59 9.84 -1.59
C SER A 131 -5.96 8.46 -1.62
N PHE A 132 -5.25 8.15 -2.68
CA PHE A 132 -4.29 7.06 -2.72
C PHE A 132 -3.03 7.47 -3.49
N LEU A 133 -1.89 6.99 -3.00
CA LEU A 133 -0.58 7.19 -3.59
C LEU A 133 -0.18 5.93 -4.35
N VAL A 134 0.40 6.12 -5.52
CA VAL A 134 0.88 5.06 -6.41
C VAL A 134 2.34 5.31 -6.75
N ALA A 135 3.16 4.26 -6.80
CA ALA A 135 4.45 4.33 -7.46
C ALA A 135 4.51 3.32 -8.60
N LYS A 136 4.93 3.76 -9.78
CA LYS A 136 5.07 2.93 -10.98
C LYS A 136 6.35 2.12 -10.93
N SER A 137 6.29 0.89 -11.47
CA SER A 137 7.42 -0.03 -11.55
C SER A 137 7.84 -0.33 -13.00
N ASP A 138 7.06 0.12 -13.98
CA ASP A 138 7.38 -0.08 -15.39
C ASP A 138 8.70 0.62 -15.76
N PRO A 139 9.56 0.02 -16.61
CA PRO A 139 10.95 0.47 -16.80
C PRO A 139 11.12 1.92 -17.22
N ASP A 140 10.18 2.47 -17.99
CA ASP A 140 10.24 3.84 -18.51
C ASP A 140 9.64 4.87 -17.53
N GLU A 141 8.90 4.40 -16.53
CA GLU A 141 8.23 5.24 -15.53
C GLU A 141 8.62 4.85 -14.10
N TYR A 142 9.68 4.06 -13.96
CA TYR A 142 10.14 3.51 -12.68
C TYR A 142 10.38 4.61 -11.63
N GLY A 143 9.73 4.43 -10.47
CA GLY A 143 9.84 5.34 -9.33
C GLY A 143 9.00 6.60 -9.46
N GLN A 144 8.23 6.79 -10.55
CA GLN A 144 7.28 7.87 -10.67
C GLN A 144 6.17 7.69 -9.63
N MET A 145 5.95 8.69 -8.78
CA MET A 145 4.92 8.70 -7.76
C MET A 145 3.78 9.63 -8.16
N ILE A 146 2.56 9.12 -8.08
CA ILE A 146 1.34 9.83 -8.46
C ILE A 146 0.34 9.75 -7.31
N GLU A 147 -0.18 10.89 -6.91
CA GLU A 147 -1.28 10.97 -5.94
C GLU A 147 -2.60 11.20 -6.69
N TYR A 148 -3.59 10.41 -6.33
CA TYR A 148 -4.95 10.50 -6.85
C TYR A 148 -5.89 10.97 -5.72
N SER A 149 -6.17 12.26 -5.70
CA SER A 149 -7.16 12.85 -4.79
C SER A 149 -8.57 12.46 -5.18
N LEU A 150 -9.36 12.08 -4.21
CA LEU A 150 -10.79 11.87 -4.41
C LEU A 150 -11.52 13.22 -4.44
N PRO A 151 -12.56 13.38 -5.29
CA PRO A 151 -13.27 14.63 -5.40
C PRO A 151 -13.84 15.11 -4.06
N ALA A 152 -13.64 16.37 -3.73
CA ALA A 152 -14.17 16.98 -2.51
C ALA A 152 -15.69 16.80 -2.42
N GLY A 153 -16.16 16.35 -1.26
CA GLY A 153 -17.59 16.07 -1.02
C GLY A 153 -18.05 14.66 -1.41
N THR A 154 -17.20 13.86 -2.04
CA THR A 154 -17.47 12.41 -2.23
C THR A 154 -17.24 11.71 -0.91
N ARG A 155 -18.29 11.10 -0.36
CA ARG A 155 -18.15 10.20 0.80
C ARG A 155 -17.83 8.82 0.29
N LEU A 156 -16.56 8.48 0.32
CA LEU A 156 -16.08 7.14 -0.01
C LEU A 156 -15.61 6.48 1.27
N ASP A 157 -16.19 5.34 1.59
CA ASP A 157 -15.83 4.61 2.80
C ASP A 157 -14.38 4.13 2.70
N GLY A 158 -13.59 4.34 3.75
CA GLY A 158 -12.24 3.80 3.80
C GLY A 158 -12.26 2.28 4.06
N PRO A 159 -11.15 1.59 3.77
CA PRO A 159 -11.10 0.12 3.86
C PRO A 159 -11.45 -0.40 5.25
N GLY A 160 -11.03 0.29 6.30
CA GLY A 160 -11.40 -0.06 7.67
C GLY A 160 -12.91 0.04 7.93
N GLN A 161 -13.57 1.07 7.40
CA GLN A 161 -15.02 1.25 7.51
C GLN A 161 -15.77 0.17 6.72
N VAL A 162 -15.30 -0.17 5.52
CA VAL A 162 -15.88 -1.26 4.72
C VAL A 162 -15.75 -2.59 5.45
N GLY A 163 -14.62 -2.86 6.10
CA GLY A 163 -14.44 -4.05 6.94
C GLY A 163 -15.44 -4.10 8.11
N ASP A 164 -15.69 -2.96 8.75
CA ASP A 164 -16.69 -2.86 9.82
C ASP A 164 -18.12 -3.12 9.30
N LEU A 165 -18.45 -2.59 8.10
CA LEU A 165 -19.73 -2.85 7.45
C LEU A 165 -19.92 -4.32 7.07
N ILE A 166 -18.86 -4.99 6.57
CA ILE A 166 -18.87 -6.44 6.28
C ILE A 166 -19.16 -7.22 7.57
N ASN A 167 -18.48 -6.90 8.67
CA ASN A 167 -18.65 -7.61 9.94
C ASN A 167 -19.99 -7.34 10.61
N GLN A 168 -20.61 -6.19 10.34
CA GLN A 168 -21.94 -5.83 10.86
C GLN A 168 -23.08 -6.40 10.00
N ASN A 169 -22.81 -6.85 8.79
CA ASN A 169 -23.81 -7.48 7.95
C ASN A 169 -24.23 -8.84 8.53
N THR A 170 -25.52 -9.00 8.83
CA THR A 170 -26.04 -10.19 9.52
C THR A 170 -25.85 -11.47 8.74
N ASP A 171 -25.99 -11.44 7.42
CA ASP A 171 -25.87 -12.62 6.55
C ASP A 171 -24.40 -13.07 6.47
N ILE A 172 -23.48 -12.13 6.24
CA ILE A 172 -22.03 -12.40 6.18
C ILE A 172 -21.52 -12.87 7.56
N SER A 173 -21.95 -12.22 8.65
CA SER A 173 -21.58 -12.60 10.02
C SER A 173 -22.07 -13.98 10.39
N ALA A 174 -23.28 -14.36 9.94
CA ALA A 174 -23.82 -15.71 10.12
C ALA A 174 -23.00 -16.76 9.36
N GLU A 175 -22.59 -16.46 8.12
CA GLU A 175 -21.72 -17.35 7.33
C GLU A 175 -20.34 -17.50 7.99
N PHE A 176 -19.72 -16.41 8.45
CA PHE A 176 -18.43 -16.48 9.15
C PHE A 176 -18.53 -17.32 10.43
N THR A 177 -19.64 -17.18 11.16
CA THR A 177 -19.89 -18.00 12.35
C THR A 177 -20.03 -19.47 11.99
N LEU A 178 -20.73 -19.80 10.91
CA LEU A 178 -20.91 -21.18 10.44
C LEU A 178 -19.58 -21.78 9.98
N LEU A 179 -18.79 -21.04 9.19
CA LEU A 179 -17.49 -21.45 8.70
C LEU A 179 -16.42 -21.59 9.80
N GLY A 180 -16.60 -20.85 10.90
CA GLY A 180 -15.73 -20.91 12.09
C GLY A 180 -16.11 -21.99 13.10
N GLN A 181 -17.09 -22.86 12.80
CA GLN A 181 -17.49 -23.98 13.67
C GLN A 181 -16.71 -25.26 13.37
N GLY A 182 -16.77 -26.21 14.32
CA GLY A 182 -16.25 -27.57 14.08
C GLY A 182 -14.72 -27.68 14.01
N GLY A 183 -13.98 -26.79 14.65
CA GLY A 183 -12.50 -26.81 14.66
C GLY A 183 -11.87 -26.10 13.48
N SER A 184 -12.56 -25.13 12.91
CA SER A 184 -12.03 -24.22 11.90
C SER A 184 -12.03 -22.76 12.37
N LYS A 185 -11.11 -21.95 11.86
CA LYS A 185 -11.01 -20.52 12.11
C LYS A 185 -11.15 -19.77 10.79
N VAL A 186 -11.99 -18.73 10.77
CA VAL A 186 -12.12 -17.80 9.66
C VAL A 186 -11.04 -16.72 9.80
N ILE A 187 -10.26 -16.50 8.76
CA ILE A 187 -9.23 -15.48 8.71
C ILE A 187 -9.58 -14.52 7.56
N GLN A 188 -9.82 -13.27 7.91
CA GLN A 188 -9.99 -12.19 6.96
C GLN A 188 -8.59 -11.68 6.54
N GLY A 189 -8.27 -11.78 5.26
CA GLY A 189 -7.04 -11.25 4.68
C GLY A 189 -7.07 -9.73 4.56
N SER A 190 -5.96 -9.14 4.09
CA SER A 190 -5.87 -7.70 3.83
C SER A 190 -6.86 -7.31 2.74
N MET A 191 -7.49 -6.16 2.92
CA MET A 191 -8.41 -5.60 1.92
C MET A 191 -7.63 -4.92 0.80
N LEU A 192 -8.02 -5.19 -0.44
CA LEU A 192 -7.54 -4.46 -1.60
C LEU A 192 -8.56 -3.38 -1.96
N VAL A 193 -8.08 -2.18 -2.21
CA VAL A 193 -8.86 -1.04 -2.71
C VAL A 193 -8.49 -0.87 -4.18
N LEU A 194 -9.44 -1.07 -5.06
CA LEU A 194 -9.21 -1.08 -6.51
C LEU A 194 -9.99 0.07 -7.15
N PRO A 195 -9.33 1.17 -7.58
CA PRO A 195 -9.97 2.17 -8.41
C PRO A 195 -10.23 1.59 -9.80
N ILE A 196 -11.50 1.55 -10.21
CA ILE A 196 -11.92 1.05 -11.52
C ILE A 196 -12.82 2.11 -12.14
N GLU A 197 -12.35 2.75 -13.20
CA GLU A 197 -13.02 3.87 -13.86
C GLU A 197 -13.38 4.99 -12.85
N GLN A 198 -14.67 5.21 -12.61
CA GLN A 198 -15.18 6.22 -11.67
C GLN A 198 -15.67 5.62 -10.34
N SER A 199 -15.29 4.38 -10.06
CA SER A 199 -15.74 3.62 -8.89
C SER A 199 -14.56 3.03 -8.12
N ILE A 200 -14.78 2.74 -6.84
CA ILE A 200 -13.82 1.97 -6.03
C ILE A 200 -14.45 0.61 -5.69
N VAL A 201 -13.70 -0.45 -5.93
CA VAL A 201 -14.07 -1.82 -5.56
C VAL A 201 -13.18 -2.27 -4.42
N TYR A 202 -13.78 -2.84 -3.38
CA TYR A 202 -13.08 -3.42 -2.25
C TYR A 202 -13.12 -4.93 -2.35
N VAL A 203 -11.96 -5.57 -2.26
CA VAL A 203 -11.83 -7.03 -2.33
C VAL A 203 -11.10 -7.53 -1.11
N GLN A 204 -11.73 -8.41 -0.34
CA GLN A 204 -11.12 -9.03 0.83
C GLN A 204 -11.13 -10.55 0.69
N GLN A 205 -9.97 -11.18 0.83
CA GLN A 205 -9.86 -12.64 0.81
C GLN A 205 -10.29 -13.21 2.16
N ILE A 206 -11.04 -14.29 2.12
CA ILE A 206 -11.43 -15.06 3.31
C ILE A 206 -10.75 -16.42 3.25
N TYR A 207 -10.02 -16.78 4.31
CA TYR A 207 -9.36 -18.06 4.46
C TYR A 207 -10.01 -18.85 5.58
N ILE A 208 -10.14 -20.16 5.39
CA ILE A 208 -10.60 -21.09 6.42
C ILE A 208 -9.40 -21.95 6.80
N GLN A 209 -9.02 -21.89 8.06
CA GLN A 209 -7.90 -22.66 8.61
C GLN A 209 -8.41 -23.68 9.61
N ALA A 210 -8.03 -24.94 9.46
CA ALA A 210 -8.30 -25.94 10.49
C ALA A 210 -7.52 -25.62 11.78
N GLU A 211 -8.19 -25.64 12.92
CA GLU A 211 -7.51 -25.61 14.21
C GLU A 211 -6.82 -26.96 14.42
N THR A 212 -5.49 -26.97 14.38
CA THR A 212 -4.73 -28.14 14.78
C THR A 212 -4.97 -28.36 16.27
N SER A 213 -5.74 -29.40 16.62
CA SER A 213 -5.74 -29.91 17.98
C SER A 213 -4.30 -30.33 18.27
N SER A 214 -3.59 -29.60 19.14
CA SER A 214 -2.38 -30.11 19.75
C SER A 214 -2.80 -31.37 20.53
N ALA A 215 -2.63 -32.53 19.92
CA ALA A 215 -2.73 -33.78 20.65
C ALA A 215 -1.66 -33.72 21.76
N ALA A 216 -2.14 -33.70 23.00
CA ALA A 216 -1.35 -33.79 24.21
C ALA A 216 -0.69 -35.15 24.31
#